data_254b39052e96d166f797112fe27a8330
#
_entry.id   254b39052e96d166f797112fe27a8330
#
_cell.length_a   1.000
_cell.length_b   1.000
_cell.length_c   1.000
_cell.angle_alpha   90.00
_cell.angle_beta   90.00
_cell.angle_gamma   90.00
#
_symmetry.space_group_name_H-M   'P 1'
#
loop_
_entity.id
_entity.type
_entity.pdbx_description
1 polymer ?
#
loop_
_entity_poly.entity_id
_entity_poly.type
_entity_poly.pdbx_seq_one_letter_code
_entity_poly.pdbx_strand_id
1 'polypeptide(L)'
;MAFDGIVTKAITSELQQLVGGRIDKIYEPNKNEVVLGFYLNGVNYALNICTNSQNYRIHLTTHSKPNPKTALNFCMLLRKNLIGLRIKNIISANLERVVTIEFEGFDDIDDIITKKLIIELMGRHCNIILVDENNIIIDSLRHISSSDNELTRNIIPHVKYIYPTTNKLNFLEVTDFNDFKLKLNYNEITVTQLPSYISNIFNGISKNFVKHIIKTLNIDTSIIVNDEILEQIYNYINDIIISTDSLDLSFEIVKDSNGVTKDYVLTKKKVDKIFPLNFFIDDYYFDKESSEEFKIYRNSISKLILDTLKKYNKRLFNINEKLKECDNMDKYKLYGELITANLYKIKNSNTDKLELENYYDNNSIITIPLDKRYSPSHNAKLFFKKYNKLKNALTIVGNQKQETLKDLDYIESVVYELETCSSIDDITNIFEEISESSVFKERTDKYKEKKHPKVKKSKLTKNKNVNFNPIKYKIEDYTLLVGRNNTENDYLTLKYAKKTDIWFHTKDIHGSHCILVLNNKPYPDNDILIKCAEITAYHSKARNSSNVPVDF
;
A
#
# COMPACT_ATOMS: atom_id res chain seq x y z
N MET A 1 -10.06 9.11 15.94
CA MET A 1 -8.61 9.33 15.94
C MET A 1 -8.10 8.80 17.27
N ALA A 2 -7.30 7.76 17.21
CA ALA A 2 -7.00 6.96 18.39
C ALA A 2 -6.00 7.60 19.36
N PHE A 3 -5.02 8.39 18.89
CA PHE A 3 -4.01 9.00 19.73
C PHE A 3 -4.44 10.41 20.19
N ASP A 4 -5.34 10.46 21.18
CA ASP A 4 -5.85 11.71 21.79
C ASP A 4 -5.09 12.08 23.08
N GLY A 5 -5.58 13.09 23.82
CA GLY A 5 -4.91 13.57 25.02
C GLY A 5 -4.90 12.56 26.16
N ILE A 6 -5.97 11.76 26.32
CA ILE A 6 -6.04 10.71 27.35
C ILE A 6 -5.04 9.59 27.03
N VAL A 7 -4.99 9.15 25.75
CA VAL A 7 -3.99 8.16 25.30
C VAL A 7 -2.57 8.72 25.46
N THR A 8 -2.35 10.00 25.13
CA THR A 8 -1.04 10.65 25.34
C THR A 8 -0.62 10.60 26.79
N LYS A 9 -1.53 10.94 27.72
CA LYS A 9 -1.28 10.86 29.18
C LYS A 9 -0.96 9.42 29.61
N ALA A 10 -1.77 8.44 29.21
CA ALA A 10 -1.57 7.04 29.58
C ALA A 10 -0.22 6.49 29.08
N ILE A 11 0.14 6.74 27.84
CA ILE A 11 1.44 6.34 27.27
C ILE A 11 2.58 7.04 28.00
N THR A 12 2.46 8.35 28.27
CA THR A 12 3.48 9.12 28.98
C THR A 12 3.68 8.64 30.41
N SER A 13 2.60 8.31 31.13
CA SER A 13 2.68 7.72 32.48
C SER A 13 3.44 6.38 32.47
N GLU A 14 3.21 5.54 31.48
CA GLU A 14 3.95 4.28 31.33
C GLU A 14 5.43 4.53 30.99
N LEU A 15 5.75 5.55 30.17
CA LEU A 15 7.12 5.93 29.79
C LEU A 15 7.93 6.52 30.95
N GLN A 16 7.31 6.96 32.05
CA GLN A 16 8.01 7.40 33.27
C GLN A 16 8.97 6.32 33.81
N GLN A 17 8.69 5.05 33.55
CA GLN A 17 9.58 3.95 33.92
C GLN A 17 10.96 4.00 33.22
N LEU A 18 11.12 4.84 32.19
CA LEU A 18 12.40 5.05 31.48
C LEU A 18 13.27 6.17 32.12
N VAL A 19 12.80 6.84 33.15
CA VAL A 19 13.58 7.87 33.87
C VAL A 19 14.89 7.27 34.37
N GLY A 20 16.00 8.01 34.20
CA GLY A 20 17.36 7.55 34.45
C GLY A 20 18.03 6.88 33.26
N GLY A 21 17.29 6.50 32.24
CA GLY A 21 17.80 5.90 31.01
C GLY A 21 18.74 6.85 30.25
N ARG A 22 19.90 6.34 29.80
CA ARG A 22 20.90 7.11 29.04
C ARG A 22 20.64 6.97 27.55
N ILE A 23 20.68 8.07 26.81
CA ILE A 23 20.61 8.04 25.35
C ILE A 23 21.93 7.55 24.77
N ASP A 24 21.85 6.45 24.00
CA ASP A 24 23.00 5.86 23.31
C ASP A 24 22.96 6.04 21.80
N LYS A 25 21.76 6.02 21.21
CA LYS A 25 21.59 6.03 19.74
C LYS A 25 20.40 6.89 19.35
N ILE A 26 20.54 7.58 18.21
CA ILE A 26 19.44 8.34 17.61
C ILE A 26 19.40 8.04 16.13
N TYR A 27 18.22 7.74 15.63
CA TYR A 27 17.95 7.45 14.23
C TYR A 27 16.79 8.29 13.71
N GLU A 28 16.80 8.62 12.43
CA GLU A 28 15.71 9.27 11.71
C GLU A 28 15.46 8.47 10.42
N PRO A 29 14.65 7.38 10.51
CA PRO A 29 14.39 6.50 9.37
C PRO A 29 13.80 7.23 8.17
N ASN A 30 12.97 8.23 8.42
CA ASN A 30 12.37 9.10 7.41
C ASN A 30 12.07 10.49 7.99
N LYS A 31 11.63 11.42 7.13
CA LYS A 31 11.37 12.84 7.48
C LYS A 31 10.30 13.07 8.56
N ASN A 32 9.58 12.04 8.97
CA ASN A 32 8.47 12.12 9.92
C ASN A 32 8.70 11.29 11.17
N GLU A 33 9.81 10.58 11.29
CA GLU A 33 10.06 9.66 12.41
C GLU A 33 11.47 9.85 12.98
N VAL A 34 11.53 9.89 14.30
CA VAL A 34 12.77 9.88 15.09
C VAL A 34 12.69 8.73 16.08
N VAL A 35 13.75 7.94 16.18
CA VAL A 35 13.88 6.84 17.14
C VAL A 35 15.03 7.15 18.08
N LEU A 36 14.73 7.23 19.39
CA LEU A 36 15.71 7.43 20.45
C LEU A 36 15.99 6.08 21.13
N GLY A 37 17.24 5.64 21.12
CA GLY A 37 17.70 4.44 21.81
C GLY A 37 18.22 4.79 23.19
N PHE A 38 17.72 4.11 24.22
CA PHE A 38 18.09 4.27 25.62
C PHE A 38 18.65 2.99 26.21
N TYR A 39 19.59 3.13 27.12
CA TYR A 39 20.08 2.05 27.95
C TYR A 39 19.69 2.29 29.42
N LEU A 40 18.95 1.35 30.01
CA LEU A 40 18.50 1.41 31.39
C LEU A 40 18.56 -0.01 32.03
N ASN A 41 19.24 -0.15 33.17
CA ASN A 41 19.29 -1.38 33.94
C ASN A 41 19.62 -2.66 33.14
N GLY A 42 20.58 -2.57 32.22
CA GLY A 42 20.99 -3.73 31.41
C GLY A 42 20.14 -3.97 30.17
N VAL A 43 19.08 -3.17 29.95
CA VAL A 43 18.15 -3.33 28.81
C VAL A 43 18.24 -2.14 27.86
N ASN A 44 18.18 -2.42 26.56
CA ASN A 44 18.07 -1.40 25.52
C ASN A 44 16.61 -1.21 25.14
N TYR A 45 16.16 0.03 25.19
CA TYR A 45 14.84 0.46 24.76
C TYR A 45 14.95 1.37 23.54
N ALA A 46 13.95 1.35 22.67
CA ALA A 46 13.84 2.26 21.55
C ALA A 46 12.49 2.99 21.59
N LEU A 47 12.52 4.31 21.66
CA LEU A 47 11.33 5.17 21.65
C LEU A 47 11.13 5.73 20.25
N ASN A 48 10.04 5.35 19.62
CA ASN A 48 9.63 5.85 18.30
C ASN A 48 8.73 7.09 18.45
N ILE A 49 9.07 8.17 17.77
CA ILE A 49 8.31 9.42 17.70
C ILE A 49 7.93 9.62 16.22
N CYS A 50 6.65 9.48 15.91
CA CYS A 50 6.12 9.66 14.56
C CYS A 50 5.29 10.93 14.45
N THR A 51 5.66 11.82 13.54
CA THR A 51 4.97 13.10 13.25
C THR A 51 4.15 13.07 11.97
N ASN A 52 3.87 11.88 11.42
CA ASN A 52 2.99 11.75 10.26
C ASN A 52 1.57 12.21 10.62
N SER A 53 0.99 13.10 9.85
CA SER A 53 -0.32 13.71 10.13
C SER A 53 -1.48 12.72 10.29
N GLN A 54 -1.38 11.52 9.71
CA GLN A 54 -2.40 10.48 9.79
C GLN A 54 -2.14 9.47 10.92
N ASN A 55 -0.84 9.24 11.26
CA ASN A 55 -0.40 8.18 12.16
C ASN A 55 0.57 8.71 13.24
N TYR A 56 0.35 9.97 13.71
CA TYR A 56 1.20 10.57 14.74
C TYR A 56 1.08 9.84 16.08
N ARG A 57 2.22 9.64 16.76
CA ARG A 57 2.30 8.88 18.00
C ARG A 57 3.68 8.95 18.65
N ILE A 58 3.75 8.55 19.90
CA ILE A 58 4.98 8.27 20.64
C ILE A 58 4.80 6.94 21.37
N HIS A 59 5.75 6.01 21.25
CA HIS A 59 5.71 4.72 21.93
C HIS A 59 7.06 4.01 21.89
N LEU A 60 7.28 3.04 22.78
CA LEU A 60 8.40 2.11 22.67
C LEU A 60 8.18 1.19 21.46
N THR A 61 9.27 0.87 20.75
CA THR A 61 9.23 -0.02 19.59
C THR A 61 10.25 -1.14 19.70
N THR A 62 9.85 -2.32 19.25
CA THR A 62 10.70 -3.49 19.00
C THR A 62 11.00 -3.65 17.52
N HIS A 63 10.26 -2.96 16.64
CA HIS A 63 10.40 -3.02 15.20
C HIS A 63 11.44 -2.03 14.70
N SER A 64 12.42 -2.52 13.92
CA SER A 64 13.42 -1.67 13.29
C SER A 64 13.03 -1.30 11.87
N LYS A 65 13.22 -0.04 11.50
CA LYS A 65 13.06 0.46 10.13
C LYS A 65 14.42 0.71 9.50
N PRO A 66 14.57 0.53 8.16
CA PRO A 66 15.82 0.84 7.47
C PRO A 66 16.13 2.34 7.57
N ASN A 67 17.37 2.65 7.92
CA ASN A 67 17.85 4.02 7.99
C ASN A 67 18.39 4.51 6.63
N PRO A 68 18.29 5.81 6.31
CA PRO A 68 18.91 6.37 5.13
C PRO A 68 20.44 6.23 5.18
N LYS A 69 21.09 6.12 4.01
CA LYS A 69 22.57 5.97 3.92
C LYS A 69 23.34 7.12 4.56
N THR A 70 22.77 8.33 4.54
CA THR A 70 23.30 9.52 5.20
C THR A 70 22.27 10.01 6.21
N ALA A 71 22.68 10.24 7.45
CA ALA A 71 21.79 10.77 8.49
C ALA A 71 21.25 12.14 8.08
N LEU A 72 19.98 12.40 8.38
CA LEU A 72 19.34 13.69 8.14
C LEU A 72 19.87 14.75 9.11
N ASN A 73 19.73 16.03 8.76
CA ASN A 73 20.31 17.13 9.53
C ASN A 73 19.80 17.19 10.97
N PHE A 74 18.49 17.01 11.18
CA PHE A 74 17.90 17.03 12.51
C PHE A 74 18.38 15.86 13.37
N CYS A 75 18.56 14.68 12.80
CA CYS A 75 19.17 13.54 13.47
C CYS A 75 20.59 13.84 13.96
N MET A 76 21.42 14.47 13.12
CA MET A 76 22.79 14.84 13.47
C MET A 76 22.82 15.88 14.59
N LEU A 77 21.90 16.83 14.57
CA LEU A 77 21.74 17.84 15.61
C LEU A 77 21.30 17.18 16.94
N LEU A 78 20.31 16.30 16.92
CA LEU A 78 19.89 15.57 18.10
C LEU A 78 21.03 14.72 18.69
N ARG A 79 21.82 14.03 17.84
CA ARG A 79 23.00 13.25 18.27
C ARG A 79 24.02 14.13 19.00
N LYS A 80 24.33 15.29 18.44
CA LYS A 80 25.29 16.24 19.04
C LYS A 80 24.82 16.73 20.41
N ASN A 81 23.51 16.89 20.59
CA ASN A 81 22.96 17.54 21.79
C ASN A 81 22.47 16.58 22.87
N LEU A 82 22.09 15.34 22.52
CA LEU A 82 21.39 14.45 23.47
C LEU A 82 22.14 13.16 23.78
N ILE A 83 23.07 12.67 22.90
CA ILE A 83 23.81 11.43 23.21
C ILE A 83 24.61 11.61 24.48
N GLY A 84 24.51 10.61 25.37
CA GLY A 84 25.17 10.60 26.68
C GLY A 84 24.30 11.16 27.82
N LEU A 85 23.31 12.02 27.53
CA LEU A 85 22.39 12.55 28.53
C LEU A 85 21.44 11.46 29.06
N ARG A 86 20.91 11.69 30.26
CA ARG A 86 19.92 10.81 30.90
C ARG A 86 18.54 11.45 30.90
N ILE A 87 17.52 10.63 30.83
CA ILE A 87 16.13 11.09 30.99
C ILE A 87 15.94 11.51 32.45
N LYS A 88 15.60 12.79 32.67
CA LYS A 88 15.23 13.35 33.97
C LYS A 88 13.75 13.18 34.24
N ASN A 89 12.91 13.45 33.23
CA ASN A 89 11.47 13.38 33.37
C ASN A 89 10.80 13.23 31.98
N ILE A 90 9.58 12.65 31.94
CA ILE A 90 8.73 12.56 30.75
C ILE A 90 7.33 12.99 31.14
N ILE A 91 6.84 14.11 30.65
CA ILE A 91 5.56 14.70 31.05
C ILE A 91 4.68 15.03 29.85
N SER A 92 3.36 14.87 30.04
CA SER A 92 2.33 15.46 29.19
C SER A 92 1.48 16.38 30.04
N ALA A 93 1.28 17.63 29.59
CA ALA A 93 0.52 18.61 30.35
C ALA A 93 -0.96 18.59 29.95
N ASN A 94 -1.87 18.69 30.93
CA ASN A 94 -3.27 19.11 30.76
C ASN A 94 -4.10 18.34 29.71
N LEU A 95 -3.90 17.04 29.56
CA LEU A 95 -4.48 16.23 28.49
C LEU A 95 -4.20 16.79 27.08
N GLU A 96 -3.16 17.59 26.95
CA GLU A 96 -2.71 18.04 25.65
C GLU A 96 -1.90 16.95 24.94
N ARG A 97 -1.88 17.01 23.63
CA ARG A 97 -1.10 16.09 22.80
C ARG A 97 0.33 16.64 22.63
N VAL A 98 0.92 17.07 23.75
CA VAL A 98 2.31 17.54 23.83
C VAL A 98 3.02 16.75 24.91
N VAL A 99 4.10 16.09 24.51
CA VAL A 99 4.98 15.35 25.42
C VAL A 99 6.32 16.07 25.50
N THR A 100 6.78 16.30 26.71
CA THR A 100 8.11 16.88 26.97
C THR A 100 8.98 15.83 27.64
N ILE A 101 10.13 15.53 27.04
CA ILE A 101 11.18 14.71 27.63
C ILE A 101 12.29 15.64 28.07
N GLU A 102 12.55 15.69 29.37
CA GLU A 102 13.64 16.44 29.96
C GLU A 102 14.86 15.54 30.11
N PHE A 103 16.01 16.06 29.69
CA PHE A 103 17.29 15.36 29.77
C PHE A 103 18.24 16.18 30.64
N GLU A 104 19.08 15.47 31.39
CA GLU A 104 20.16 16.06 32.17
C GLU A 104 21.47 15.33 31.93
N GLY A 105 22.57 16.00 32.14
CA GLY A 105 23.92 15.48 32.04
C GLY A 105 24.93 16.55 32.37
N PHE A 106 26.17 16.30 32.03
CA PHE A 106 27.28 17.23 32.24
C PHE A 106 27.85 17.66 30.89
N ASP A 107 28.28 18.91 30.80
CA ASP A 107 29.06 19.40 29.67
C ASP A 107 30.55 19.05 29.81
N ASP A 108 31.35 19.53 28.87
CA ASP A 108 32.82 19.29 28.85
C ASP A 108 33.57 19.95 30.04
N ILE A 109 32.90 20.80 30.86
CA ILE A 109 33.45 21.53 32.01
C ILE A 109 32.83 21.03 33.31
N ASP A 110 32.11 19.90 33.29
CA ASP A 110 31.38 19.32 34.40
C ASP A 110 30.20 20.14 34.95
N ASP A 111 29.70 21.13 34.19
CA ASP A 111 28.49 21.87 34.56
C ASP A 111 27.23 21.04 34.16
N ILE A 112 26.21 21.10 35.05
CA ILE A 112 24.93 20.41 34.79
C ILE A 112 24.20 21.15 33.66
N ILE A 113 23.94 20.43 32.56
CA ILE A 113 23.13 20.89 31.46
C ILE A 113 21.76 20.20 31.45
N THR A 114 20.72 20.95 31.16
CA THR A 114 19.37 20.44 30.96
C THR A 114 18.90 20.81 29.56
N LYS A 115 18.33 19.83 28.86
CA LYS A 115 17.70 20.03 27.53
C LYS A 115 16.33 19.38 27.51
N LYS A 116 15.43 19.93 26.71
CA LYS A 116 14.08 19.39 26.57
C LYS A 116 13.78 19.09 25.11
N LEU A 117 13.22 17.89 24.90
CA LEU A 117 12.65 17.51 23.61
C LEU A 117 11.14 17.60 23.72
N ILE A 118 10.54 18.53 22.99
CA ILE A 118 9.10 18.79 23.01
C ILE A 118 8.51 18.16 21.76
N ILE A 119 7.53 17.25 21.94
CA ILE A 119 6.87 16.50 20.89
C ILE A 119 5.43 16.94 20.83
N GLU A 120 5.05 17.62 19.75
CA GLU A 120 3.69 18.08 19.48
C GLU A 120 3.00 17.09 18.54
N LEU A 121 1.90 16.45 18.98
CA LEU A 121 1.15 15.41 18.26
C LEU A 121 -0.20 15.95 17.80
N MET A 122 -0.22 16.97 16.94
CA MET A 122 -1.41 17.75 16.56
C MET A 122 -1.79 17.62 15.08
N GLY A 123 -1.81 16.39 14.54
CA GLY A 123 -2.18 16.13 13.15
C GLY A 123 -1.21 16.76 12.15
N ARG A 124 -1.69 17.69 11.32
CA ARG A 124 -0.83 18.39 10.34
C ARG A 124 0.24 19.31 10.98
N HIS A 125 0.06 19.68 12.23
CA HIS A 125 0.96 20.55 12.99
C HIS A 125 1.89 19.76 13.93
N CYS A 126 2.04 18.45 13.74
CA CYS A 126 3.00 17.65 14.51
C CYS A 126 4.43 18.16 14.30
N ASN A 127 5.20 18.23 15.40
CA ASN A 127 6.60 18.63 15.35
C ASN A 127 7.42 17.98 16.47
N ILE A 128 8.73 17.98 16.34
CA ILE A 128 9.71 17.62 17.37
C ILE A 128 10.65 18.82 17.51
N ILE A 129 10.76 19.38 18.71
CA ILE A 129 11.45 20.63 18.96
C ILE A 129 12.45 20.40 20.09
N LEU A 130 13.71 20.69 19.85
CA LEU A 130 14.75 20.68 20.88
C LEU A 130 14.93 22.08 21.42
N VAL A 131 14.84 22.23 22.75
CA VAL A 131 15.06 23.50 23.43
C VAL A 131 16.11 23.35 24.52
N ASP A 132 16.74 24.46 24.87
CA ASP A 132 17.67 24.58 26.01
C ASP A 132 16.92 24.73 27.36
N GLU A 133 17.65 24.92 28.42
CA GLU A 133 17.16 25.16 29.78
C GLU A 133 16.27 26.41 29.90
N ASN A 134 16.52 27.46 29.08
CA ASN A 134 15.77 28.70 29.02
C ASN A 134 14.55 28.65 28.10
N ASN A 135 14.24 27.45 27.55
CA ASN A 135 13.21 27.18 26.54
C ASN A 135 13.47 27.95 25.21
N ILE A 136 14.73 28.24 24.88
CA ILE A 136 15.11 28.77 23.57
C ILE A 136 15.24 27.58 22.61
N ILE A 137 14.61 27.68 21.43
CA ILE A 137 14.64 26.62 20.41
C ILE A 137 16.07 26.51 19.87
N ILE A 138 16.66 25.33 20.05
CA ILE A 138 17.94 24.96 19.42
C ILE A 138 17.68 24.59 17.96
N ASP A 139 16.69 23.74 17.71
CA ASP A 139 16.20 23.41 16.37
C ASP A 139 14.89 22.61 16.45
N SER A 140 14.27 22.36 15.30
CA SER A 140 13.05 21.58 15.18
C SER A 140 13.03 20.73 13.90
N LEU A 141 12.25 19.64 13.92
CA LEU A 141 12.07 18.79 12.75
C LEU A 141 11.44 19.56 11.57
N ARG A 142 10.56 20.53 11.88
CA ARG A 142 9.90 21.40 10.91
C ARG A 142 9.96 22.84 11.39
N HIS A 143 10.59 23.72 10.61
CA HIS A 143 10.56 25.14 10.88
C HIS A 143 9.20 25.72 10.46
N ILE A 144 8.62 26.56 11.33
CA ILE A 144 7.37 27.26 11.08
C ILE A 144 7.60 28.74 11.35
N SER A 145 7.37 29.59 10.35
CA SER A 145 7.40 31.03 10.48
C SER A 145 5.99 31.63 10.42
N SER A 146 5.78 32.76 11.06
CA SER A 146 4.50 33.48 11.09
C SER A 146 4.03 33.95 9.71
N SER A 147 4.92 33.98 8.69
CA SER A 147 4.58 34.27 7.29
C SER A 147 3.88 33.12 6.59
N ASP A 148 4.00 31.88 7.10
CA ASP A 148 3.59 30.68 6.40
C ASP A 148 2.20 30.18 6.83
N ASN A 149 1.67 30.68 7.98
CA ASN A 149 0.38 30.26 8.52
C ASN A 149 -0.25 31.36 9.40
N GLU A 150 -1.55 31.35 9.53
CA GLU A 150 -2.35 32.15 10.49
C GLU A 150 -1.98 31.88 11.98
N LEU A 151 -1.05 30.98 12.25
CA LEU A 151 -0.55 30.63 13.57
C LEU A 151 0.44 31.72 14.03
N THR A 152 0.15 32.31 15.16
CA THR A 152 0.96 33.36 15.81
C THR A 152 2.29 32.87 16.40
N ARG A 153 2.66 31.58 16.23
CA ARG A 153 3.83 30.92 16.80
C ARG A 153 4.94 30.74 15.78
N ASN A 154 6.14 31.20 16.14
CA ASN A 154 7.36 30.91 15.40
C ASN A 154 8.08 29.70 16.02
N ILE A 155 8.38 28.69 15.21
CA ILE A 155 9.19 27.52 15.59
C ILE A 155 10.42 27.50 14.70
N ILE A 156 11.38 28.35 15.03
CA ILE A 156 12.68 28.52 14.36
C ILE A 156 13.79 28.63 15.40
N PRO A 157 15.04 28.29 15.08
CA PRO A 157 16.17 28.42 15.99
C PRO A 157 16.30 29.81 16.61
N HIS A 158 16.77 29.86 17.85
CA HIS A 158 17.02 31.08 18.66
C HIS A 158 15.78 31.86 19.10
N VAL A 159 14.56 31.31 18.87
CA VAL A 159 13.32 31.90 19.38
C VAL A 159 12.87 31.14 20.62
N LYS A 160 12.28 31.85 21.58
CA LYS A 160 11.71 31.23 22.77
C LYS A 160 10.50 30.35 22.40
N TYR A 161 10.50 29.11 22.83
CA TYR A 161 9.37 28.23 22.63
C TYR A 161 8.14 28.74 23.39
N ILE A 162 7.00 28.75 22.68
CA ILE A 162 5.70 29.12 23.24
C ILE A 162 4.79 27.88 23.07
N TYR A 163 4.15 27.46 24.17
CA TYR A 163 3.19 26.34 24.13
C TYR A 163 2.03 26.63 23.17
N PRO A 164 1.49 25.60 22.48
CA PRO A 164 0.29 25.78 21.67
C PRO A 164 -0.88 26.20 22.55
N THR A 165 -1.59 27.25 22.16
CA THR A 165 -2.79 27.69 22.86
C THR A 165 -4.02 26.94 22.38
N THR A 166 -4.95 26.64 23.29
CA THR A 166 -6.27 26.07 22.98
C THR A 166 -7.34 26.87 23.70
N ASN A 167 -8.49 27.03 23.03
CA ASN A 167 -9.67 27.66 23.64
C ASN A 167 -10.56 26.63 24.35
N LYS A 168 -10.13 25.36 24.41
CA LYS A 168 -10.89 24.29 25.04
C LYS A 168 -10.56 24.22 26.53
N LEU A 169 -11.57 23.80 27.29
CA LEU A 169 -11.43 23.60 28.74
C LEU A 169 -10.59 22.36 29.03
N ASN A 170 -9.82 22.41 30.10
CA ASN A 170 -9.09 21.26 30.61
C ASN A 170 -10.03 20.40 31.45
N PHE A 171 -10.24 19.15 31.05
CA PHE A 171 -11.09 18.23 31.83
C PHE A 171 -10.53 17.94 33.24
N LEU A 172 -9.22 18.02 33.46
CA LEU A 172 -8.60 17.82 34.77
C LEU A 172 -8.97 18.92 35.78
N GLU A 173 -9.53 20.05 35.31
CA GLU A 173 -10.00 21.16 36.16
C GLU A 173 -11.49 21.03 36.50
N VAL A 174 -12.13 19.94 36.07
CA VAL A 174 -13.51 19.63 36.42
C VAL A 174 -13.53 18.99 37.82
N THR A 175 -14.20 19.61 38.77
CA THR A 175 -14.20 19.19 40.17
C THR A 175 -15.17 18.08 40.46
N ASP A 176 -16.37 18.16 39.90
CA ASP A 176 -17.44 17.18 40.07
C ASP A 176 -18.40 17.15 38.88
N PHE A 177 -19.46 16.33 38.97
CA PHE A 177 -20.45 16.20 37.90
C PHE A 177 -21.23 17.52 37.66
N ASN A 178 -21.53 18.31 38.69
CA ASN A 178 -22.26 19.57 38.53
C ASN A 178 -21.39 20.59 37.79
N ASP A 179 -20.11 20.68 38.10
CA ASP A 179 -19.15 21.51 37.39
C ASP A 179 -18.97 21.06 35.91
N PHE A 180 -18.91 19.74 35.68
CA PHE A 180 -18.91 19.19 34.31
C PHE A 180 -20.13 19.63 33.51
N LYS A 181 -21.33 19.50 34.10
CA LYS A 181 -22.59 19.89 33.50
C LYS A 181 -22.63 21.40 33.18
N LEU A 182 -22.19 22.23 34.14
CA LEU A 182 -22.12 23.69 33.95
C LEU A 182 -21.15 24.08 32.82
N LYS A 183 -19.96 23.48 32.79
CA LYS A 183 -18.93 23.72 31.75
C LYS A 183 -19.40 23.21 30.39
N LEU A 184 -20.14 22.10 30.34
CA LEU A 184 -20.69 21.57 29.09
C LEU A 184 -21.75 22.50 28.51
N ASN A 185 -22.57 23.18 29.35
CA ASN A 185 -23.58 24.16 28.99
C ASN A 185 -24.38 23.77 27.75
N TYR A 186 -25.03 22.59 27.80
CA TYR A 186 -25.75 22.03 26.66
C TYR A 186 -27.23 22.39 26.72
N ASN A 187 -27.81 22.60 25.54
CA ASN A 187 -29.25 22.63 25.34
C ASN A 187 -29.75 21.25 24.94
N GLU A 188 -31.04 21.10 24.61
CA GLU A 188 -31.61 19.83 24.14
C GLU A 188 -30.82 19.26 22.95
N ILE A 189 -29.93 18.29 23.22
CA ILE A 189 -29.14 17.58 22.22
C ILE A 189 -29.43 16.08 22.31
N THR A 190 -29.29 15.39 21.18
CA THR A 190 -29.39 13.92 21.14
C THR A 190 -28.07 13.29 21.52
N VAL A 191 -28.11 12.04 22.01
CA VAL A 191 -26.91 11.25 22.32
C VAL A 191 -25.98 11.11 21.10
N THR A 192 -26.53 11.11 19.87
CA THR A 192 -25.73 11.11 18.63
C THR A 192 -24.82 12.34 18.48
N GLN A 193 -25.23 13.50 19.00
CA GLN A 193 -24.50 14.77 18.90
C GLN A 193 -23.46 14.93 20.02
N LEU A 194 -23.67 14.26 21.16
CA LEU A 194 -22.88 14.40 22.38
C LEU A 194 -21.37 14.18 22.18
N PRO A 195 -20.88 13.19 21.39
CA PRO A 195 -19.45 13.02 21.14
C PRO A 195 -18.78 14.24 20.51
N SER A 196 -19.49 14.89 19.58
CA SER A 196 -18.98 16.10 18.96
C SER A 196 -18.98 17.28 19.95
N TYR A 197 -20.00 17.35 20.77
CA TYR A 197 -20.18 18.40 21.74
C TYR A 197 -19.08 18.36 22.82
N ILE A 198 -18.89 17.23 23.49
CA ILE A 198 -17.84 17.04 24.50
C ILE A 198 -16.45 17.31 23.91
N SER A 199 -16.15 16.75 22.74
CA SER A 199 -14.84 16.92 22.11
C SER A 199 -14.54 18.34 21.64
N ASN A 200 -15.55 19.19 21.43
CA ASN A 200 -15.35 20.59 21.07
C ASN A 200 -15.08 21.46 22.31
N ILE A 201 -15.66 21.12 23.45
CA ILE A 201 -15.53 21.87 24.69
C ILE A 201 -14.28 21.47 25.46
N PHE A 202 -14.06 20.17 25.63
CA PHE A 202 -12.94 19.68 26.44
C PHE A 202 -11.74 19.28 25.58
N ASN A 203 -10.55 19.68 26.01
CA ASN A 203 -9.31 19.30 25.38
C ASN A 203 -8.97 17.83 25.68
N GLY A 204 -8.29 17.17 24.76
CA GLY A 204 -7.77 15.81 24.94
C GLY A 204 -8.78 14.68 24.82
N ILE A 205 -10.08 14.98 24.75
CA ILE A 205 -11.14 13.97 24.63
C ILE A 205 -11.58 13.88 23.15
N SER A 206 -11.40 12.70 22.55
CA SER A 206 -11.77 12.50 21.14
C SER A 206 -13.24 12.07 20.97
N LYS A 207 -13.83 12.44 19.81
CA LYS A 207 -15.18 11.98 19.44
C LYS A 207 -15.32 10.45 19.46
N ASN A 208 -14.28 9.74 19.03
CA ASN A 208 -14.30 8.27 18.97
C ASN A 208 -14.29 7.65 20.36
N PHE A 209 -13.59 8.27 21.30
CA PHE A 209 -13.60 7.82 22.70
C PHE A 209 -15.01 7.95 23.31
N VAL A 210 -15.67 9.09 23.17
CA VAL A 210 -17.04 9.26 23.67
C VAL A 210 -18.03 8.33 22.98
N LYS A 211 -17.90 8.10 21.64
CA LYS A 211 -18.72 7.10 20.94
C LYS A 211 -18.53 5.68 21.49
N HIS A 212 -17.31 5.34 21.86
CA HIS A 212 -17.02 4.05 22.47
C HIS A 212 -17.68 3.93 23.85
N ILE A 213 -17.63 4.99 24.67
CA ILE A 213 -18.31 5.01 25.98
C ILE A 213 -19.80 4.77 25.80
N ILE A 214 -20.47 5.52 24.92
CA ILE A 214 -21.90 5.37 24.62
C ILE A 214 -22.22 3.90 24.23
N LYS A 215 -21.39 3.30 23.37
CA LYS A 215 -21.56 1.91 22.98
C LYS A 215 -21.34 0.93 24.13
N THR A 216 -20.34 1.13 24.96
CA THR A 216 -19.98 0.26 26.10
C THR A 216 -21.08 0.29 27.16
N LEU A 217 -21.67 1.47 27.38
CA LEU A 217 -22.77 1.64 28.32
C LEU A 217 -24.14 1.26 27.72
N ASN A 218 -24.19 0.80 26.45
CA ASN A 218 -25.42 0.45 25.73
C ASN A 218 -26.47 1.56 25.73
N ILE A 219 -26.05 2.83 25.65
CA ILE A 219 -26.95 3.99 25.64
C ILE A 219 -27.58 4.11 24.25
N ASP A 220 -28.92 4.26 24.19
CA ASP A 220 -29.64 4.52 22.93
C ASP A 220 -29.23 5.87 22.34
N THR A 221 -28.82 5.88 21.10
CA THR A 221 -28.32 7.08 20.41
C THR A 221 -29.42 8.00 19.92
N SER A 222 -30.67 7.54 19.88
CA SER A 222 -31.84 8.31 19.39
C SER A 222 -32.46 9.24 20.43
N ILE A 223 -32.18 9.02 21.72
CA ILE A 223 -32.79 9.76 22.82
C ILE A 223 -32.10 11.11 23.06
N ILE A 224 -32.86 12.02 23.72
CA ILE A 224 -32.33 13.28 24.23
C ILE A 224 -31.47 13.02 25.46
N VAL A 225 -30.34 13.72 25.54
CA VAL A 225 -29.41 13.61 26.67
C VAL A 225 -30.07 14.08 27.96
N ASN A 226 -30.02 13.28 29.02
CA ASN A 226 -30.46 13.59 30.38
C ASN A 226 -29.28 13.54 31.36
N ASP A 227 -29.52 13.96 32.60
CA ASP A 227 -28.46 14.01 33.64
C ASP A 227 -27.89 12.65 33.95
N GLU A 228 -28.68 11.58 33.95
CA GLU A 228 -28.23 10.22 34.22
C GLU A 228 -27.21 9.75 33.19
N ILE A 229 -27.50 9.98 31.90
CA ILE A 229 -26.58 9.65 30.80
C ILE A 229 -25.26 10.44 30.92
N LEU A 230 -25.35 11.73 31.22
CA LEU A 230 -24.18 12.58 31.37
C LEU A 230 -23.31 12.15 32.55
N GLU A 231 -23.95 11.79 33.68
CA GLU A 231 -23.23 11.33 34.85
C GLU A 231 -22.51 10.00 34.59
N GLN A 232 -23.14 9.05 33.90
CA GLN A 232 -22.50 7.81 33.50
C GLN A 232 -21.29 8.06 32.61
N ILE A 233 -21.40 8.98 31.64
CA ILE A 233 -20.29 9.33 30.74
C ILE A 233 -19.16 10.05 31.50
N TYR A 234 -19.51 11.01 32.36
CA TYR A 234 -18.56 11.72 33.22
C TYR A 234 -17.77 10.76 34.09
N ASN A 235 -18.46 9.87 34.80
CA ASN A 235 -17.84 8.87 35.66
C ASN A 235 -16.91 7.95 34.88
N TYR A 236 -17.31 7.50 33.70
CA TYR A 236 -16.45 6.66 32.85
C TYR A 236 -15.18 7.40 32.40
N ILE A 237 -15.30 8.66 31.95
CA ILE A 237 -14.13 9.47 31.55
C ILE A 237 -13.19 9.67 32.73
N ASN A 238 -13.73 10.04 33.90
CA ASN A 238 -12.96 10.29 35.12
C ASN A 238 -12.24 9.03 35.59
N ASP A 239 -12.90 7.88 35.58
CA ASP A 239 -12.33 6.59 35.92
C ASP A 239 -11.13 6.22 35.02
N ILE A 240 -11.26 6.43 33.72
CA ILE A 240 -10.15 6.19 32.78
C ILE A 240 -8.98 7.15 33.07
N ILE A 241 -9.24 8.43 33.32
CA ILE A 241 -8.20 9.42 33.63
C ILE A 241 -7.46 9.05 34.92
N ILE A 242 -8.18 8.70 35.98
CA ILE A 242 -7.56 8.24 37.25
C ILE A 242 -6.73 6.97 37.00
N SER A 243 -7.24 6.05 36.20
CA SER A 243 -6.53 4.80 35.88
C SER A 243 -5.26 5.01 35.06
N THR A 244 -5.03 6.20 34.45
CA THR A 244 -3.74 6.50 33.79
C THR A 244 -2.58 6.59 34.80
N ASP A 245 -2.84 6.95 36.01
CA ASP A 245 -1.81 7.07 37.06
C ASP A 245 -1.50 5.73 37.74
N SER A 246 -2.50 4.83 37.83
CA SER A 246 -2.31 3.46 38.36
C SER A 246 -1.84 2.46 37.28
N LEU A 247 -1.86 2.83 36.01
CA LEU A 247 -1.54 1.98 34.87
C LEU A 247 -2.45 0.73 34.73
N ASP A 248 -3.64 0.75 35.31
CA ASP A 248 -4.63 -0.33 35.23
C ASP A 248 -5.45 -0.21 33.92
N LEU A 249 -4.77 -0.07 32.79
CA LEU A 249 -5.33 0.20 31.48
C LEU A 249 -4.84 -0.80 30.44
N SER A 250 -5.68 -1.01 29.41
CA SER A 250 -5.31 -1.72 28.19
C SER A 250 -5.99 -1.09 26.99
N PHE A 251 -5.55 -1.48 25.79
CA PHE A 251 -6.24 -1.11 24.54
C PHE A 251 -7.12 -2.25 24.04
N GLU A 252 -8.26 -1.89 23.47
CA GLU A 252 -9.12 -2.79 22.71
C GLU A 252 -9.22 -2.34 21.26
N ILE A 253 -9.20 -3.32 20.33
CA ILE A 253 -9.33 -3.07 18.90
C ILE A 253 -10.81 -2.87 18.55
N VAL A 254 -11.10 -1.74 17.89
CA VAL A 254 -12.44 -1.45 17.35
C VAL A 254 -12.49 -1.94 15.90
N LYS A 255 -13.39 -2.88 15.62
CA LYS A 255 -13.65 -3.41 14.27
C LYS A 255 -14.94 -2.83 13.71
N ASP A 256 -15.02 -2.73 12.39
CA ASP A 256 -16.26 -2.39 11.69
C ASP A 256 -17.20 -3.61 11.54
N SER A 257 -18.36 -3.41 10.87
CA SER A 257 -19.34 -4.45 10.60
C SER A 257 -18.79 -5.64 9.77
N ASN A 258 -17.70 -5.40 9.05
CA ASN A 258 -17.03 -6.41 8.21
C ASN A 258 -15.85 -7.09 8.93
N GLY A 259 -15.65 -6.82 10.23
CA GLY A 259 -14.54 -7.37 11.02
C GLY A 259 -13.18 -6.72 10.76
N VAL A 260 -13.11 -5.65 9.95
CA VAL A 260 -11.87 -4.93 9.65
C VAL A 260 -11.51 -4.01 10.81
N THR A 261 -10.25 -4.07 11.24
CA THR A 261 -9.70 -3.19 12.29
C THR A 261 -9.77 -1.73 11.84
N LYS A 262 -10.48 -0.91 12.60
CA LYS A 262 -10.74 0.50 12.28
C LYS A 262 -9.97 1.47 13.17
N ASP A 263 -9.93 1.18 14.45
CA ASP A 263 -9.31 2.02 15.47
C ASP A 263 -9.01 1.19 16.74
N TYR A 264 -8.49 1.82 17.77
CA TYR A 264 -8.36 1.26 19.11
C TYR A 264 -8.87 2.27 20.14
N VAL A 265 -9.23 1.77 21.30
CA VAL A 265 -9.71 2.58 22.43
C VAL A 265 -9.08 2.11 23.73
N LEU A 266 -8.94 3.04 24.67
CA LEU A 266 -8.43 2.78 26.00
C LEU A 266 -9.55 2.27 26.90
N THR A 267 -9.29 1.19 27.63
CA THR A 267 -10.24 0.55 28.55
C THR A 267 -9.57 0.27 29.90
N LYS A 268 -10.38 0.20 30.97
CA LYS A 268 -9.91 -0.13 32.32
C LYS A 268 -9.70 -1.63 32.42
N LYS A 269 -8.44 -2.07 32.33
CA LYS A 269 -8.06 -3.46 32.44
C LYS A 269 -6.58 -3.58 32.75
N LYS A 270 -6.25 -4.17 33.90
CA LYS A 270 -4.86 -4.44 34.22
C LYS A 270 -4.28 -5.55 33.37
N VAL A 271 -3.06 -5.34 32.90
CA VAL A 271 -2.28 -6.32 32.14
C VAL A 271 -0.93 -6.51 32.82
N ASP A 272 -0.63 -7.74 33.24
CA ASP A 272 0.65 -8.08 33.89
C ASP A 272 1.78 -8.22 32.83
N LYS A 273 2.11 -7.11 32.17
CA LYS A 273 3.22 -6.99 31.20
C LYS A 273 3.97 -5.71 31.47
N ILE A 274 5.23 -5.68 31.04
CA ILE A 274 6.04 -4.46 31.04
C ILE A 274 5.66 -3.63 29.82
N PHE A 275 5.28 -2.37 30.00
CA PHE A 275 4.87 -1.44 28.94
C PHE A 275 3.73 -1.95 28.03
N PRO A 276 2.59 -2.46 28.58
CA PRO A 276 1.56 -3.08 27.77
C PRO A 276 0.91 -2.12 26.76
N LEU A 277 0.75 -0.85 27.13
CA LEU A 277 0.17 0.17 26.24
C LEU A 277 1.13 0.52 25.10
N ASN A 278 2.41 0.72 25.41
CA ASN A 278 3.42 1.06 24.41
C ASN A 278 3.59 -0.04 23.35
N PHE A 279 3.70 -1.30 23.75
CA PHE A 279 3.87 -2.41 22.82
C PHE A 279 2.60 -2.71 22.03
N PHE A 280 1.41 -2.48 22.60
CA PHE A 280 0.18 -2.54 21.81
C PHE A 280 0.19 -1.51 20.67
N ILE A 281 0.59 -0.28 20.95
CA ILE A 281 0.71 0.78 19.93
C ILE A 281 1.74 0.42 18.89
N ASP A 282 2.88 -0.17 19.27
CA ASP A 282 3.92 -0.63 18.36
C ASP A 282 3.39 -1.64 17.35
N ASP A 283 2.78 -2.74 17.84
CA ASP A 283 2.22 -3.80 16.98
C ASP A 283 1.06 -3.28 16.10
N TYR A 284 0.13 -2.50 16.68
CA TYR A 284 -1.00 -1.94 15.94
C TYR A 284 -0.55 -1.09 14.74
N TYR A 285 0.40 -0.18 14.95
CA TYR A 285 0.86 0.69 13.88
C TYR A 285 1.82 -0.01 12.92
N PHE A 286 2.58 -0.99 13.38
CA PHE A 286 3.39 -1.83 12.50
C PHE A 286 2.51 -2.57 11.49
N ASP A 287 1.46 -3.23 11.95
CA ASP A 287 0.51 -3.93 11.08
C ASP A 287 -0.24 -2.98 10.14
N LYS A 288 -0.67 -1.83 10.66
CA LYS A 288 -1.37 -0.82 9.88
C LYS A 288 -0.48 -0.23 8.79
N GLU A 289 0.74 0.20 9.12
CA GLU A 289 1.68 0.79 8.17
C GLU A 289 2.13 -0.23 7.12
N SER A 290 2.40 -1.46 7.52
CA SER A 290 2.72 -2.56 6.60
C SER A 290 1.57 -2.84 5.63
N SER A 291 0.32 -2.84 6.11
CA SER A 291 -0.87 -2.99 5.27
C SER A 291 -1.08 -1.80 4.33
N GLU A 292 -0.84 -0.57 4.78
CA GLU A 292 -0.93 0.64 3.95
C GLU A 292 0.17 0.66 2.88
N GLU A 293 1.40 0.32 3.23
CA GLU A 293 2.53 0.22 2.31
C GLU A 293 2.28 -0.84 1.24
N PHE A 294 1.80 -2.02 1.66
CA PHE A 294 1.37 -3.08 0.74
C PHE A 294 0.32 -2.57 -0.25
N LYS A 295 -0.74 -1.90 0.22
CA LYS A 295 -1.80 -1.36 -0.65
C LYS A 295 -1.26 -0.32 -1.63
N ILE A 296 -0.43 0.61 -1.17
CA ILE A 296 0.16 1.66 -2.02
C ILE A 296 1.04 1.03 -3.11
N TYR A 297 1.89 0.07 -2.72
CA TYR A 297 2.80 -0.59 -3.66
C TYR A 297 2.01 -1.44 -4.66
N ARG A 298 1.06 -2.27 -4.18
CA ARG A 298 0.16 -3.05 -5.01
C ARG A 298 -0.59 -2.19 -6.02
N ASN A 299 -1.19 -1.08 -5.59
CA ASN A 299 -1.93 -0.18 -6.49
C ASN A 299 -1.03 0.45 -7.55
N SER A 300 0.20 0.79 -7.21
CA SER A 300 1.15 1.38 -8.16
C SER A 300 1.58 0.38 -9.24
N ILE A 301 1.83 -0.87 -8.87
CA ILE A 301 2.17 -1.94 -9.80
C ILE A 301 0.95 -2.37 -10.62
N SER A 302 -0.23 -2.48 -9.99
CA SER A 302 -1.51 -2.74 -10.68
C SER A 302 -1.76 -1.74 -11.80
N LYS A 303 -1.57 -0.45 -11.55
CA LYS A 303 -1.71 0.59 -12.58
C LYS A 303 -0.76 0.35 -13.76
N LEU A 304 0.50 0.02 -13.49
CA LEU A 304 1.49 -0.26 -14.54
C LEU A 304 1.07 -1.45 -15.40
N ILE A 305 0.62 -2.54 -14.78
CA ILE A 305 0.20 -3.77 -15.47
C ILE A 305 -1.07 -3.51 -16.29
N LEU A 306 -2.10 -2.91 -15.70
CA LEU A 306 -3.38 -2.62 -16.37
C LEU A 306 -3.22 -1.66 -17.55
N ASP A 307 -2.34 -0.66 -17.44
CA ASP A 307 -2.03 0.23 -18.55
C ASP A 307 -1.30 -0.49 -19.70
N THR A 308 -0.46 -1.50 -19.34
CA THR A 308 0.20 -2.35 -20.34
C THR A 308 -0.83 -3.24 -21.04
N LEU A 309 -1.73 -3.87 -20.28
CA LEU A 309 -2.83 -4.68 -20.80
C LEU A 309 -3.69 -3.88 -21.79
N LYS A 310 -4.08 -2.65 -21.45
CA LYS A 310 -4.82 -1.74 -22.36
C LYS A 310 -4.07 -1.47 -23.65
N LYS A 311 -2.74 -1.24 -23.59
CA LYS A 311 -1.89 -1.01 -24.77
C LYS A 311 -1.91 -2.23 -25.70
N TYR A 312 -1.76 -3.43 -25.16
CA TYR A 312 -1.72 -4.66 -25.95
C TYR A 312 -3.09 -5.05 -26.51
N ASN A 313 -4.17 -4.86 -25.78
CA ASN A 313 -5.53 -5.04 -26.29
C ASN A 313 -5.83 -4.09 -27.47
N LYS A 314 -5.41 -2.82 -27.38
CA LYS A 314 -5.52 -1.88 -28.50
C LYS A 314 -4.66 -2.31 -29.70
N ARG A 315 -3.46 -2.85 -29.46
CA ARG A 315 -2.60 -3.41 -30.51
C ARG A 315 -3.29 -4.58 -31.21
N LEU A 316 -3.88 -5.51 -30.46
CA LEU A 316 -4.61 -6.65 -31.00
C LEU A 316 -5.83 -6.21 -31.82
N PHE A 317 -6.58 -5.23 -31.34
CA PHE A 317 -7.70 -4.64 -32.09
C PHE A 317 -7.24 -4.09 -33.46
N ASN A 318 -6.18 -3.29 -33.48
CA ASN A 318 -5.63 -2.73 -34.72
C ASN A 318 -5.12 -3.82 -35.69
N ILE A 319 -4.53 -4.89 -35.15
CA ILE A 319 -4.08 -6.05 -35.94
C ILE A 319 -5.29 -6.75 -36.58
N ASN A 320 -6.37 -6.97 -35.84
CA ASN A 320 -7.57 -7.61 -36.35
C ASN A 320 -8.25 -6.77 -37.45
N GLU A 321 -8.28 -5.45 -37.30
CA GLU A 321 -8.79 -4.56 -38.35
C GLU A 321 -7.95 -4.65 -39.64
N LYS A 322 -6.61 -4.70 -39.52
CA LYS A 322 -5.73 -4.90 -40.69
C LYS A 322 -5.93 -6.29 -41.34
N LEU A 323 -6.18 -7.33 -40.55
CA LEU A 323 -6.48 -8.66 -41.12
C LEU A 323 -7.77 -8.65 -41.90
N LYS A 324 -8.84 -7.99 -41.42
CA LYS A 324 -10.09 -7.79 -42.16
C LYS A 324 -9.88 -7.06 -43.48
N GLU A 325 -8.97 -6.05 -43.53
CA GLU A 325 -8.60 -5.41 -44.79
C GLU A 325 -7.92 -6.39 -45.75
N CYS A 326 -7.09 -7.32 -45.21
CA CYS A 326 -6.42 -8.33 -46.03
C CYS A 326 -7.40 -9.36 -46.63
N ASP A 327 -8.53 -9.67 -45.97
CA ASP A 327 -9.54 -10.59 -46.46
C ASP A 327 -10.12 -10.16 -47.80
N ASN A 328 -10.08 -8.87 -48.12
CA ASN A 328 -10.53 -8.31 -49.39
C ASN A 328 -9.47 -8.37 -50.52
N MET A 329 -8.33 -9.02 -50.31
CA MET A 329 -7.22 -8.98 -51.29
C MET A 329 -7.60 -9.63 -52.62
N ASP A 330 -8.35 -10.74 -52.61
CA ASP A 330 -8.72 -11.48 -53.80
C ASP A 330 -9.60 -10.66 -54.76
N LYS A 331 -10.39 -9.75 -54.24
CA LYS A 331 -11.13 -8.76 -55.04
C LYS A 331 -10.21 -7.91 -55.94
N TYR A 332 -9.05 -7.49 -55.41
CA TYR A 332 -8.09 -6.69 -56.20
C TYR A 332 -7.35 -7.55 -57.21
N LYS A 333 -7.09 -8.80 -56.93
CA LYS A 333 -6.56 -9.77 -57.87
C LYS A 333 -7.54 -9.93 -59.04
N LEU A 334 -8.82 -10.21 -58.74
CA LEU A 334 -9.89 -10.35 -59.70
C LEU A 334 -10.03 -9.11 -60.58
N TYR A 335 -10.05 -7.92 -60.01
CA TYR A 335 -10.13 -6.68 -60.77
C TYR A 335 -8.95 -6.50 -61.74
N GLY A 336 -7.71 -6.80 -61.30
CA GLY A 336 -6.53 -6.77 -62.13
C GLY A 336 -6.60 -7.74 -63.32
N GLU A 337 -7.07 -8.99 -63.06
CA GLU A 337 -7.21 -10.05 -64.06
C GLU A 337 -8.28 -9.71 -65.10
N LEU A 338 -9.48 -9.28 -64.64
CA LEU A 338 -10.59 -8.93 -65.55
C LEU A 338 -10.25 -7.74 -66.45
N ILE A 339 -9.60 -6.70 -65.91
CA ILE A 339 -9.15 -5.56 -66.74
C ILE A 339 -8.11 -6.02 -67.76
N THR A 340 -7.11 -6.82 -67.31
CA THR A 340 -6.03 -7.28 -68.21
C THR A 340 -6.54 -8.14 -69.31
N ALA A 341 -7.48 -9.08 -69.08
CA ALA A 341 -8.07 -9.95 -70.05
C ALA A 341 -8.94 -9.20 -71.11
N ASN A 342 -9.52 -8.06 -70.70
CA ASN A 342 -10.40 -7.28 -71.57
C ASN A 342 -9.75 -6.01 -72.13
N LEU A 343 -8.44 -5.79 -72.00
CA LEU A 343 -7.73 -4.59 -72.46
C LEU A 343 -8.00 -4.31 -73.98
N TYR A 344 -8.15 -5.34 -74.78
CA TYR A 344 -8.43 -5.22 -76.20
C TYR A 344 -9.84 -4.68 -76.54
N LYS A 345 -10.79 -4.83 -75.61
CA LYS A 345 -12.17 -4.32 -75.74
C LYS A 345 -12.34 -2.91 -75.19
N ILE A 346 -11.45 -2.52 -74.26
CA ILE A 346 -11.54 -1.24 -73.55
C ILE A 346 -10.92 -0.15 -74.42
N LYS A 347 -11.72 0.54 -75.25
CA LYS A 347 -11.30 1.79 -75.92
C LYS A 347 -11.07 2.83 -74.80
N ASN A 348 -10.00 3.62 -74.89
CA ASN A 348 -9.60 4.65 -73.92
C ASN A 348 -10.81 5.47 -73.43
N SER A 349 -11.43 5.04 -72.35
CA SER A 349 -12.58 5.67 -71.73
C SER A 349 -12.14 6.35 -70.45
N ASN A 350 -12.34 7.65 -70.39
CA ASN A 350 -12.09 8.49 -69.19
C ASN A 350 -13.21 8.27 -68.18
N THR A 351 -13.53 6.99 -67.86
CA THR A 351 -14.61 6.56 -66.96
C THR A 351 -14.09 6.24 -65.63
N ASP A 352 -14.90 6.46 -64.55
CA ASP A 352 -14.60 6.13 -63.19
C ASP A 352 -15.03 4.71 -62.81
N LYS A 353 -15.75 4.04 -63.71
CA LYS A 353 -16.24 2.67 -63.51
C LYS A 353 -16.15 1.90 -64.81
N LEU A 354 -15.86 0.64 -64.76
CA LEU A 354 -15.81 -0.31 -65.82
C LEU A 354 -16.67 -1.53 -65.47
N GLU A 355 -17.62 -1.87 -66.40
CA GLU A 355 -18.44 -3.07 -66.25
C GLU A 355 -17.85 -4.16 -67.11
N LEU A 356 -17.48 -5.29 -66.52
CA LEU A 356 -16.91 -6.45 -67.19
C LEU A 356 -17.60 -7.73 -66.68
N GLU A 357 -17.63 -8.72 -67.62
CA GLU A 357 -18.11 -10.08 -67.29
C GLU A 357 -17.06 -10.82 -66.44
N ASN A 358 -17.51 -11.37 -65.35
CA ASN A 358 -16.70 -12.20 -64.45
C ASN A 358 -16.79 -13.66 -64.91
N TYR A 359 -15.83 -14.12 -65.67
CA TYR A 359 -15.80 -15.50 -66.19
C TYR A 359 -15.49 -16.56 -65.09
N TYR A 360 -15.16 -16.15 -63.87
CA TYR A 360 -15.03 -17.04 -62.74
C TYR A 360 -16.35 -17.26 -62.00
N ASP A 361 -17.40 -16.46 -62.31
CA ASP A 361 -18.71 -16.53 -61.67
C ASP A 361 -19.84 -16.41 -62.72
N ASN A 362 -19.99 -17.44 -63.49
CA ASN A 362 -21.05 -17.59 -64.51
C ASN A 362 -21.30 -16.36 -65.39
N ASN A 363 -20.24 -15.60 -65.75
CA ASN A 363 -20.28 -14.36 -66.49
C ASN A 363 -21.14 -13.25 -65.85
N SER A 364 -21.27 -13.24 -64.54
CA SER A 364 -21.91 -12.16 -63.80
C SER A 364 -21.23 -10.81 -64.09
N ILE A 365 -22.02 -9.73 -64.22
CA ILE A 365 -21.46 -8.39 -64.50
C ILE A 365 -20.92 -7.82 -63.18
N ILE A 366 -19.63 -7.45 -63.20
CA ILE A 366 -18.96 -6.83 -62.05
C ILE A 366 -18.55 -5.39 -62.41
N THR A 367 -18.85 -4.44 -61.53
CA THR A 367 -18.45 -3.04 -61.67
C THR A 367 -17.11 -2.81 -60.99
N ILE A 368 -16.08 -2.46 -61.73
CA ILE A 368 -14.73 -2.18 -61.27
C ILE A 368 -14.49 -0.68 -61.21
N PRO A 369 -14.15 -0.10 -60.05
CA PRO A 369 -13.81 1.32 -59.95
C PRO A 369 -12.45 1.59 -60.59
N LEU A 370 -12.35 2.65 -61.42
CA LEU A 370 -11.10 3.07 -62.04
C LEU A 370 -10.71 4.50 -61.60
N ASP A 371 -9.42 4.75 -61.52
CA ASP A 371 -8.90 6.11 -61.38
C ASP A 371 -8.73 6.72 -62.77
N LYS A 372 -9.53 7.75 -63.07
CA LYS A 372 -9.56 8.45 -64.36
C LYS A 372 -8.22 9.03 -64.79
N ARG A 373 -7.31 9.26 -63.89
CA ARG A 373 -5.97 9.81 -64.14
C ARG A 373 -5.05 8.80 -64.82
N TYR A 374 -5.40 7.54 -64.81
CA TYR A 374 -4.56 6.46 -65.31
C TYR A 374 -5.25 5.63 -66.38
N SER A 375 -4.47 5.10 -67.32
CA SER A 375 -4.98 4.16 -68.32
C SER A 375 -5.51 2.88 -67.64
N PRO A 376 -6.43 2.13 -68.34
CA PRO A 376 -6.91 0.84 -67.80
C PRO A 376 -5.80 -0.14 -67.47
N SER A 377 -4.76 -0.23 -68.28
CA SER A 377 -3.57 -1.06 -67.99
C SER A 377 -2.83 -0.61 -66.75
N HIS A 378 -2.73 0.71 -66.52
CA HIS A 378 -2.10 1.22 -65.29
C HIS A 378 -2.96 0.93 -64.04
N ASN A 379 -4.29 1.09 -64.15
CA ASN A 379 -5.22 0.69 -63.08
C ASN A 379 -5.09 -0.80 -62.73
N ALA A 380 -4.99 -1.70 -63.70
CA ALA A 380 -4.74 -3.12 -63.46
C ALA A 380 -3.44 -3.34 -62.68
N LYS A 381 -2.34 -2.64 -63.06
CA LYS A 381 -1.07 -2.71 -62.30
C LYS A 381 -1.22 -2.22 -60.84
N LEU A 382 -2.02 -1.19 -60.62
CA LEU A 382 -2.29 -0.69 -59.27
C LEU A 382 -3.07 -1.70 -58.43
N PHE A 383 -4.05 -2.41 -59.01
CA PHE A 383 -4.78 -3.47 -58.35
C PHE A 383 -3.87 -4.65 -57.98
N PHE A 384 -3.01 -5.11 -58.91
CA PHE A 384 -2.02 -6.15 -58.58
C PHE A 384 -1.01 -5.70 -57.51
N LYS A 385 -0.57 -4.44 -57.57
CA LYS A 385 0.29 -3.87 -56.51
C LYS A 385 -0.41 -3.89 -55.16
N LYS A 386 -1.72 -3.55 -55.13
CA LYS A 386 -2.52 -3.58 -53.89
C LYS A 386 -2.73 -5.00 -53.38
N TYR A 387 -3.02 -5.96 -54.28
CA TYR A 387 -3.10 -7.38 -53.96
C TYR A 387 -1.80 -7.90 -53.32
N ASN A 388 -0.66 -7.68 -53.97
CA ASN A 388 0.64 -8.13 -53.48
C ASN A 388 1.01 -7.50 -52.12
N LYS A 389 0.68 -6.19 -51.93
CA LYS A 389 0.86 -5.51 -50.65
C LYS A 389 0.04 -6.15 -49.53
N LEU A 390 -1.25 -6.45 -49.78
CA LEU A 390 -2.13 -7.09 -48.82
C LEU A 390 -1.71 -8.54 -48.53
N LYS A 391 -1.31 -9.31 -49.54
CA LYS A 391 -0.80 -10.68 -49.41
C LYS A 391 0.43 -10.74 -48.50
N ASN A 392 1.40 -9.85 -48.71
CA ASN A 392 2.59 -9.78 -47.85
C ASN A 392 2.22 -9.31 -46.43
N ALA A 393 1.27 -8.34 -46.33
CA ALA A 393 0.80 -7.86 -45.05
C ALA A 393 0.12 -8.98 -44.22
N LEU A 394 -0.66 -9.86 -44.87
CA LEU A 394 -1.36 -10.97 -44.20
C LEU A 394 -0.39 -11.85 -43.40
N THR A 395 0.74 -12.23 -44.00
CA THR A 395 1.74 -13.07 -43.30
C THR A 395 2.39 -12.33 -42.14
N ILE A 396 2.79 -11.07 -42.32
CA ILE A 396 3.45 -10.26 -41.28
C ILE A 396 2.48 -9.97 -40.14
N VAL A 397 1.25 -9.56 -40.46
CA VAL A 397 0.23 -9.21 -39.46
C VAL A 397 -0.25 -10.47 -38.72
N GLY A 398 -0.31 -11.63 -39.41
CA GLY A 398 -0.61 -12.93 -38.80
C GLY A 398 0.42 -13.30 -37.70
N ASN A 399 1.71 -13.17 -38.00
CA ASN A 399 2.78 -13.42 -37.04
C ASN A 399 2.69 -12.43 -35.86
N GLN A 400 2.46 -11.14 -36.13
CA GLN A 400 2.27 -10.11 -35.11
C GLN A 400 1.08 -10.41 -34.19
N LYS A 401 0.00 -11.00 -34.73
CA LYS A 401 -1.15 -11.44 -33.95
C LYS A 401 -0.75 -12.51 -32.95
N GLN A 402 -0.03 -13.55 -33.41
CA GLN A 402 0.39 -14.65 -32.53
C GLN A 402 1.33 -14.18 -31.42
N GLU A 403 2.30 -13.32 -31.74
CA GLU A 403 3.17 -12.71 -30.74
C GLU A 403 2.38 -11.87 -29.73
N THR A 404 1.45 -11.04 -30.21
CA THR A 404 0.62 -10.18 -29.35
C THR A 404 -0.29 -11.00 -28.43
N LEU A 405 -0.80 -12.14 -28.90
CA LEU A 405 -1.60 -13.06 -28.08
C LEU A 405 -0.75 -13.71 -26.98
N LYS A 406 0.47 -14.14 -27.29
CA LYS A 406 1.41 -14.66 -26.27
C LYS A 406 1.76 -13.60 -25.22
N ASP A 407 2.01 -12.36 -25.67
CA ASP A 407 2.30 -11.25 -24.74
C ASP A 407 1.07 -10.94 -23.86
N LEU A 408 -0.15 -11.02 -24.40
CA LEU A 408 -1.38 -10.82 -23.62
C LEU A 408 -1.59 -11.92 -22.60
N ASP A 409 -1.36 -13.17 -22.99
CA ASP A 409 -1.44 -14.32 -22.07
C ASP A 409 -0.49 -14.15 -20.89
N TYR A 410 0.76 -13.76 -21.14
CA TYR A 410 1.73 -13.44 -20.08
C TYR A 410 1.26 -12.24 -19.22
N ILE A 411 0.75 -11.16 -19.80
CA ILE A 411 0.24 -10.02 -19.03
C ILE A 411 -0.92 -10.45 -18.12
N GLU A 412 -1.81 -11.32 -18.61
CA GLU A 412 -2.94 -11.82 -17.84
C GLU A 412 -2.52 -12.75 -16.70
N SER A 413 -1.45 -13.55 -16.86
CA SER A 413 -0.89 -14.34 -15.76
C SER A 413 -0.36 -13.42 -14.64
N VAL A 414 0.36 -12.35 -15.01
CA VAL A 414 0.87 -11.37 -14.04
C VAL A 414 -0.28 -10.61 -13.33
N VAL A 415 -1.40 -10.32 -14.03
CA VAL A 415 -2.59 -9.75 -13.38
C VAL A 415 -3.12 -10.69 -12.30
N TYR A 416 -3.24 -11.97 -12.63
CA TYR A 416 -3.70 -12.98 -11.67
C TYR A 416 -2.78 -13.09 -10.44
N GLU A 417 -1.47 -13.11 -10.65
CA GLU A 417 -0.50 -13.14 -9.54
C GLU A 417 -0.64 -11.93 -8.62
N LEU A 418 -0.82 -10.73 -9.19
CA LEU A 418 -1.02 -9.53 -8.41
C LEU A 418 -2.35 -9.54 -7.62
N GLU A 419 -3.38 -10.19 -8.16
CA GLU A 419 -4.67 -10.35 -7.45
C GLU A 419 -4.55 -11.29 -6.26
N THR A 420 -3.72 -12.30 -6.35
CA THR A 420 -3.53 -13.34 -5.32
C THR A 420 -2.42 -13.03 -4.33
N CYS A 421 -1.54 -12.04 -4.60
CA CYS A 421 -0.45 -11.67 -3.70
C CYS A 421 -0.96 -11.18 -2.34
N SER A 422 -0.27 -11.58 -1.26
CA SER A 422 -0.64 -11.29 0.12
C SER A 422 0.43 -10.53 0.91
N SER A 423 1.65 -10.43 0.40
CA SER A 423 2.79 -9.80 1.07
C SER A 423 3.52 -8.79 0.19
N ILE A 424 4.30 -7.91 0.81
CA ILE A 424 5.19 -6.97 0.10
C ILE A 424 6.25 -7.73 -0.70
N ASP A 425 6.74 -8.86 -0.18
CA ASP A 425 7.72 -9.68 -0.86
C ASP A 425 7.14 -10.28 -2.16
N ASP A 426 5.88 -10.73 -2.14
CA ASP A 426 5.21 -11.22 -3.35
C ASP A 426 5.15 -10.12 -4.43
N ILE A 427 4.76 -8.89 -4.06
CA ILE A 427 4.71 -7.76 -5.00
C ILE A 427 6.11 -7.41 -5.52
N THR A 428 7.13 -7.51 -4.67
CA THR A 428 8.52 -7.23 -5.05
C THR A 428 9.00 -8.25 -6.08
N ASN A 429 8.72 -9.52 -5.87
CA ASN A 429 9.04 -10.59 -6.82
C ASN A 429 8.34 -10.37 -8.17
N ILE A 430 7.04 -10.04 -8.16
CA ILE A 430 6.29 -9.69 -9.38
C ILE A 430 6.95 -8.48 -10.08
N PHE A 431 7.33 -7.45 -9.33
CA PHE A 431 7.99 -6.28 -9.91
C PHE A 431 9.35 -6.58 -10.51
N GLU A 432 10.15 -7.45 -9.89
CA GLU A 432 11.42 -7.92 -10.44
C GLU A 432 11.21 -8.70 -11.74
N GLU A 433 10.25 -9.63 -11.77
CA GLU A 433 9.87 -10.41 -12.95
C GLU A 433 9.47 -9.50 -14.11
N ILE A 434 8.50 -8.60 -13.91
CA ILE A 434 8.05 -7.68 -14.97
C ILE A 434 9.15 -6.71 -15.42
N SER A 435 10.11 -6.40 -14.54
CA SER A 435 11.24 -5.52 -14.87
C SER A 435 12.25 -6.19 -15.79
N GLU A 436 12.34 -7.52 -15.80
CA GLU A 436 13.18 -8.29 -16.70
C GLU A 436 12.49 -8.59 -18.04
N SER A 437 11.14 -8.55 -18.06
CA SER A 437 10.35 -8.83 -19.25
C SER A 437 10.39 -7.72 -20.30
N SER A 438 10.56 -8.09 -21.58
CA SER A 438 10.51 -7.15 -22.72
C SER A 438 9.16 -6.43 -22.84
N VAL A 439 8.07 -7.08 -22.43
CA VAL A 439 6.69 -6.57 -22.48
C VAL A 439 6.51 -5.32 -21.61
N PHE A 440 7.15 -5.29 -20.45
CA PHE A 440 7.00 -4.24 -19.44
C PHE A 440 8.18 -3.26 -19.36
N LYS A 441 9.33 -3.57 -19.97
CA LYS A 441 10.61 -2.86 -19.81
C LYS A 441 10.51 -1.34 -19.90
N GLU A 442 9.86 -0.83 -20.95
CA GLU A 442 9.71 0.62 -21.17
C GLU A 442 9.00 1.33 -20.00
N ARG A 443 8.01 0.66 -19.39
CA ARG A 443 7.20 1.22 -18.30
C ARG A 443 7.86 1.07 -16.94
N THR A 444 8.51 -0.05 -16.71
CA THR A 444 9.27 -0.29 -15.47
C THR A 444 10.48 0.63 -15.37
N ASP A 445 11.17 0.92 -16.46
CA ASP A 445 12.26 1.88 -16.49
C ASP A 445 11.77 3.30 -16.14
N LYS A 446 10.67 3.76 -16.75
CA LYS A 446 10.04 5.03 -16.40
C LYS A 446 9.54 5.10 -14.93
N TYR A 447 9.09 3.97 -14.40
CA TYR A 447 8.67 3.88 -12.99
C TYR A 447 9.86 4.01 -12.03
N LYS A 448 10.98 3.33 -12.33
CA LYS A 448 12.24 3.40 -11.57
C LYS A 448 12.81 4.81 -11.56
N GLU A 449 12.80 5.51 -12.69
CA GLU A 449 13.27 6.90 -12.81
C GLU A 449 12.46 7.88 -11.94
N LYS A 450 11.14 7.73 -11.88
CA LYS A 450 10.25 8.62 -11.11
C LYS A 450 10.35 8.44 -9.60
N LYS A 451 10.50 7.21 -9.09
CA LYS A 451 10.49 6.92 -7.66
C LYS A 451 11.86 6.83 -7.01
N HIS A 452 12.89 6.51 -7.77
CA HIS A 452 14.26 6.31 -7.27
C HIS A 452 15.30 6.96 -8.19
N PRO A 453 15.45 8.31 -8.17
CA PRO A 453 16.37 8.99 -9.08
C PRO A 453 17.86 8.65 -8.87
N LYS A 454 18.25 7.84 -7.89
CA LYS A 454 19.66 7.44 -7.65
C LYS A 454 19.81 6.13 -6.87
N VAL A 455 19.11 5.08 -7.21
CA VAL A 455 19.64 3.75 -6.86
C VAL A 455 20.68 3.39 -7.92
N LYS A 456 21.92 3.85 -7.71
CA LYS A 456 23.07 3.29 -8.43
C LYS A 456 22.99 1.77 -8.23
N LYS A 457 23.00 1.04 -9.36
CA LYS A 457 23.17 -0.40 -9.40
C LYS A 457 24.27 -0.78 -8.42
N SER A 458 23.94 -1.18 -7.20
CA SER A 458 24.86 -2.01 -6.44
C SER A 458 25.06 -3.22 -7.32
N LYS A 459 26.32 -3.56 -7.59
CA LYS A 459 26.69 -4.84 -8.19
C LYS A 459 26.21 -5.92 -7.23
N LEU A 460 24.93 -6.26 -7.30
CA LEU A 460 24.41 -7.48 -6.72
C LEU A 460 25.06 -8.60 -7.53
N THR A 461 25.99 -9.25 -6.87
CA THR A 461 26.61 -10.51 -7.28
C THR A 461 25.54 -11.42 -7.88
N LYS A 462 25.88 -12.00 -9.05
CA LYS A 462 25.09 -12.98 -9.79
C LYS A 462 24.93 -14.31 -9.03
N ASN A 463 24.40 -14.28 -7.83
CA ASN A 463 23.80 -15.46 -7.23
C ASN A 463 22.32 -15.17 -7.14
N LYS A 464 21.58 -15.48 -8.22
CA LYS A 464 20.12 -15.57 -8.24
C LYS A 464 19.71 -16.79 -7.38
N ASN A 465 19.79 -16.66 -6.07
CA ASN A 465 18.98 -17.50 -5.22
C ASN A 465 17.56 -16.96 -5.36
N VAL A 466 16.76 -17.63 -6.19
CA VAL A 466 15.30 -17.48 -6.17
C VAL A 466 14.91 -17.67 -4.71
N ASN A 467 14.25 -16.69 -4.12
CA ASN A 467 13.69 -16.81 -2.76
C ASN A 467 12.54 -17.83 -2.85
N PHE A 468 12.93 -19.13 -2.92
CA PHE A 468 12.00 -20.23 -3.11
C PHE A 468 11.26 -20.51 -1.80
N ASN A 469 10.02 -20.05 -1.73
CA ASN A 469 9.16 -20.24 -0.57
C ASN A 469 7.72 -20.57 -1.00
N PRO A 470 7.48 -21.72 -1.66
CA PRO A 470 6.16 -22.12 -2.13
C PRO A 470 5.20 -22.33 -0.97
N ILE A 471 3.91 -22.18 -1.24
CA ILE A 471 2.87 -22.54 -0.28
C ILE A 471 2.88 -24.04 -0.10
N LYS A 472 2.77 -24.52 1.14
CA LYS A 472 2.84 -25.94 1.49
C LYS A 472 1.52 -26.41 2.07
N TYR A 473 0.92 -27.39 1.44
CA TYR A 473 -0.23 -28.12 1.97
C TYR A 473 0.18 -29.53 2.38
N LYS A 474 -0.18 -29.90 3.59
CA LYS A 474 -0.01 -31.29 4.05
C LYS A 474 -1.30 -32.06 3.77
N ILE A 475 -1.23 -33.07 2.92
CA ILE A 475 -2.35 -33.93 2.55
C ILE A 475 -1.97 -35.34 2.99
N GLU A 476 -2.50 -35.74 4.15
CA GLU A 476 -2.11 -36.99 4.82
C GLU A 476 -0.59 -37.07 5.01
N ASP A 477 0.06 -38.06 4.39
CA ASP A 477 1.51 -38.24 4.45
C ASP A 477 2.28 -37.47 3.37
N TYR A 478 1.59 -36.85 2.41
CA TYR A 478 2.20 -36.16 1.27
C TYR A 478 2.24 -34.65 1.51
N THR A 479 3.10 -33.98 0.75
CA THR A 479 3.21 -32.53 0.75
C THR A 479 2.98 -32.02 -0.67
N LEU A 480 1.96 -31.17 -0.84
CA LEU A 480 1.71 -30.43 -2.07
C LEU A 480 2.38 -29.05 -1.96
N LEU A 481 3.23 -28.72 -2.90
CA LEU A 481 3.87 -27.41 -3.05
C LEU A 481 3.13 -26.63 -4.14
N VAL A 482 2.81 -25.38 -3.85
CA VAL A 482 2.10 -24.47 -4.77
C VAL A 482 2.96 -23.23 -4.99
N GLY A 483 3.27 -22.92 -6.25
CA GLY A 483 4.04 -21.74 -6.61
C GLY A 483 3.22 -20.45 -6.46
N ARG A 484 3.87 -19.36 -6.05
CA ARG A 484 3.22 -18.08 -5.79
C ARG A 484 3.22 -17.12 -6.97
N ASN A 485 4.14 -17.33 -7.91
CA ASN A 485 4.34 -16.52 -9.11
C ASN A 485 4.96 -17.34 -10.22
N ASN A 486 5.04 -16.78 -11.45
CA ASN A 486 5.59 -17.48 -12.61
C ASN A 486 7.04 -17.96 -12.39
N THR A 487 7.86 -17.16 -11.72
CA THR A 487 9.26 -17.53 -11.43
C THR A 487 9.35 -18.75 -10.51
N GLU A 488 8.49 -18.81 -9.47
CA GLU A 488 8.40 -19.98 -8.58
C GLU A 488 7.76 -21.19 -9.29
N ASN A 489 6.74 -20.97 -10.12
CA ASN A 489 6.12 -22.00 -10.95
C ASN A 489 7.17 -22.70 -11.84
N ASP A 490 7.97 -21.91 -12.53
CA ASP A 490 9.07 -22.41 -13.37
C ASP A 490 10.13 -23.14 -12.55
N TYR A 491 10.51 -22.57 -11.41
CA TYR A 491 11.49 -23.22 -10.53
C TYR A 491 10.97 -24.53 -9.96
N LEU A 492 9.73 -24.58 -9.49
CA LEU A 492 9.06 -25.79 -9.01
C LEU A 492 9.08 -26.89 -10.07
N THR A 493 8.67 -26.57 -11.30
CA THR A 493 8.49 -27.53 -12.37
C THR A 493 9.84 -27.97 -12.99
N LEU A 494 10.75 -27.01 -13.24
CA LEU A 494 11.97 -27.27 -14.03
C LEU A 494 13.18 -27.64 -13.18
N LYS A 495 13.22 -27.26 -11.89
CA LYS A 495 14.40 -27.43 -11.03
C LYS A 495 14.15 -28.23 -9.77
N TYR A 496 12.99 -28.06 -9.13
CA TYR A 496 12.72 -28.68 -7.83
C TYR A 496 12.08 -30.07 -7.98
N ALA A 497 11.08 -30.22 -8.84
CA ALA A 497 10.34 -31.46 -9.03
C ALA A 497 11.26 -32.59 -9.53
N LYS A 498 11.11 -33.76 -8.92
CA LYS A 498 11.75 -35.01 -9.37
C LYS A 498 10.84 -35.71 -10.37
N LYS A 499 11.41 -36.60 -11.19
CA LYS A 499 10.66 -37.41 -12.17
C LYS A 499 9.57 -38.28 -11.54
N THR A 500 9.64 -38.54 -10.24
CA THR A 500 8.67 -39.32 -9.48
C THR A 500 7.51 -38.47 -8.93
N ASP A 501 7.68 -37.16 -8.82
CA ASP A 501 6.69 -36.27 -8.27
C ASP A 501 5.57 -35.98 -9.29
N ILE A 502 4.39 -35.65 -8.81
CA ILE A 502 3.21 -35.43 -9.67
C ILE A 502 2.97 -33.94 -9.80
N TRP A 503 2.93 -33.44 -11.03
CA TRP A 503 2.62 -32.06 -11.36
C TRP A 503 1.12 -31.88 -11.57
N PHE A 504 0.56 -30.73 -11.15
CA PHE A 504 -0.83 -30.36 -11.37
C PHE A 504 -0.92 -28.93 -11.87
N HIS A 505 -1.81 -28.69 -12.83
CA HIS A 505 -2.18 -27.36 -13.31
C HIS A 505 -3.60 -27.34 -13.87
N THR A 506 -4.30 -26.23 -13.76
CA THR A 506 -5.63 -26.03 -14.37
C THR A 506 -5.51 -25.91 -15.88
N LYS A 507 -6.32 -26.72 -16.61
CA LYS A 507 -6.26 -26.79 -18.07
C LYS A 507 -6.77 -25.49 -18.70
N ASP A 508 -5.94 -24.87 -19.57
CA ASP A 508 -6.25 -23.63 -20.30
C ASP A 508 -6.69 -22.44 -19.42
N ILE A 509 -6.32 -22.44 -18.14
CA ILE A 509 -6.68 -21.41 -17.16
C ILE A 509 -5.43 -21.00 -16.40
N HIS A 510 -5.19 -19.69 -16.27
CA HIS A 510 -4.07 -19.20 -15.46
C HIS A 510 -4.21 -19.62 -13.99
N GLY A 511 -3.12 -20.16 -13.45
CA GLY A 511 -3.06 -20.66 -12.07
C GLY A 511 -1.65 -21.01 -11.65
N SER A 512 -1.50 -21.44 -10.40
CA SER A 512 -0.24 -21.90 -9.85
C SER A 512 0.11 -23.29 -10.35
N HIS A 513 1.40 -23.55 -10.58
CA HIS A 513 1.90 -24.92 -10.70
C HIS A 513 1.95 -25.56 -9.31
N CYS A 514 1.46 -26.75 -9.21
CA CYS A 514 1.47 -27.53 -7.99
C CYS A 514 2.27 -28.81 -8.18
N ILE A 515 3.10 -29.17 -7.18
CA ILE A 515 3.90 -30.39 -7.20
C ILE A 515 3.58 -31.21 -5.95
N LEU A 516 3.05 -32.42 -6.14
CA LEU A 516 2.91 -33.40 -5.07
C LEU A 516 4.22 -34.16 -4.90
N VAL A 517 4.90 -33.93 -3.79
CA VAL A 517 6.22 -34.53 -3.51
C VAL A 517 6.05 -35.93 -2.95
N LEU A 518 6.49 -36.94 -3.70
CA LEU A 518 6.32 -38.34 -3.28
C LEU A 518 7.40 -38.82 -2.32
N ASN A 519 8.65 -38.32 -2.41
CA ASN A 519 9.76 -38.71 -1.52
C ASN A 519 9.90 -40.24 -1.32
N ASN A 520 9.85 -41.01 -2.39
CA ASN A 520 9.90 -42.48 -2.42
C ASN A 520 8.69 -43.18 -1.76
N LYS A 521 7.58 -42.48 -1.53
CA LYS A 521 6.30 -43.06 -1.11
C LYS A 521 5.58 -43.71 -2.28
N PRO A 522 4.62 -44.64 -2.04
CA PRO A 522 3.82 -45.23 -3.10
C PRO A 522 3.03 -44.16 -3.88
N TYR A 523 2.55 -44.54 -5.06
CA TYR A 523 1.68 -43.65 -5.84
C TYR A 523 0.39 -43.41 -5.04
N PRO A 524 -0.07 -42.13 -4.92
CA PRO A 524 -1.22 -41.79 -4.07
C PRO A 524 -2.55 -42.33 -4.62
N ASP A 525 -3.50 -42.56 -3.73
CA ASP A 525 -4.85 -42.95 -4.07
C ASP A 525 -5.62 -41.81 -4.76
N ASN A 526 -6.71 -42.17 -5.47
CA ASN A 526 -7.52 -41.17 -6.19
C ASN A 526 -8.05 -40.06 -5.30
N ASP A 527 -8.37 -40.31 -4.04
CA ASP A 527 -8.86 -39.30 -3.10
C ASP A 527 -7.81 -38.21 -2.81
N ILE A 528 -6.53 -38.59 -2.75
CA ILE A 528 -5.41 -37.67 -2.58
C ILE A 528 -5.22 -36.84 -3.85
N LEU A 529 -5.28 -37.47 -5.03
CA LEU A 529 -5.19 -36.78 -6.32
C LEU A 529 -6.33 -35.77 -6.50
N ILE A 530 -7.54 -36.10 -6.12
CA ILE A 530 -8.71 -35.22 -6.15
C ILE A 530 -8.48 -34.00 -5.23
N LYS A 531 -8.03 -34.22 -3.98
CA LYS A 531 -7.70 -33.12 -3.05
C LYS A 531 -6.60 -32.21 -3.61
N CYS A 532 -5.58 -32.77 -4.27
CA CYS A 532 -4.54 -31.99 -4.94
C CYS A 532 -5.12 -31.16 -6.09
N ALA A 533 -6.00 -31.74 -6.90
CA ALA A 533 -6.67 -31.06 -8.00
C ALA A 533 -7.59 -29.92 -7.51
N GLU A 534 -8.33 -30.14 -6.42
CA GLU A 534 -9.16 -29.11 -5.78
C GLU A 534 -8.32 -27.93 -5.27
N ILE A 535 -7.19 -28.20 -4.62
CA ILE A 535 -6.25 -27.15 -4.18
C ILE A 535 -5.67 -26.42 -5.39
N THR A 536 -5.32 -27.12 -6.46
CA THR A 536 -4.83 -26.53 -7.71
C THR A 536 -5.88 -25.63 -8.35
N ALA A 537 -7.13 -26.07 -8.42
CA ALA A 537 -8.26 -25.28 -8.90
C ALA A 537 -8.50 -24.03 -8.03
N TYR A 538 -8.36 -24.15 -6.70
CA TYR A 538 -8.44 -23.00 -5.77
C TYR A 538 -7.35 -21.96 -6.03
N HIS A 539 -6.14 -22.39 -6.43
CA HIS A 539 -5.04 -21.53 -6.80
C HIS A 539 -5.03 -21.17 -8.31
N SER A 540 -6.20 -20.92 -8.89
CA SER A 540 -6.37 -20.50 -10.28
C SER A 540 -7.43 -19.42 -10.44
N LYS A 541 -7.52 -18.83 -11.64
CA LYS A 541 -8.60 -17.89 -11.99
C LYS A 541 -10.00 -18.51 -11.84
N ALA A 542 -10.09 -19.82 -11.89
CA ALA A 542 -11.35 -20.57 -11.76
C ALA A 542 -11.74 -20.94 -10.32
N ARG A 543 -11.09 -20.35 -9.30
CA ARG A 543 -11.29 -20.66 -7.86
C ARG A 543 -12.73 -20.63 -7.36
N ASN A 544 -13.60 -19.89 -8.03
CA ASN A 544 -15.01 -19.75 -7.69
C ASN A 544 -15.93 -20.50 -8.67
N SER A 545 -15.36 -21.30 -9.59
CA SER A 545 -16.09 -22.07 -10.59
C SER A 545 -16.27 -23.51 -10.13
N SER A 546 -17.34 -24.16 -10.59
CA SER A 546 -17.55 -25.61 -10.45
C SER A 546 -16.93 -26.34 -11.64
N ASN A 547 -16.51 -27.60 -11.42
CA ASN A 547 -16.01 -28.50 -12.47
C ASN A 547 -14.81 -27.99 -13.26
N VAL A 548 -13.77 -27.52 -12.53
CA VAL A 548 -12.54 -27.03 -13.12
C VAL A 548 -11.68 -28.20 -13.60
N PRO A 549 -11.33 -28.29 -14.91
CA PRO A 549 -10.43 -29.32 -15.38
C PRO A 549 -8.99 -29.07 -14.90
N VAL A 550 -8.33 -30.10 -14.39
CA VAL A 550 -6.95 -30.08 -13.91
C VAL A 550 -6.16 -31.17 -14.62
N ASP A 551 -5.07 -30.80 -15.24
CA ASP A 551 -4.10 -31.73 -15.83
C ASP A 551 -3.08 -32.15 -14.76
N PHE A 552 -2.69 -33.45 -14.76
CA PHE A 552 -1.68 -33.98 -13.85
C PHE A 552 -0.88 -35.14 -14.48
#